data_713de17c50bbb58a41b7e61f72e97412
#
_entry.id   713de17c50bbb58a41b7e61f72e97412
#
_cell.length_a   1.000
_cell.length_b   1.000
_cell.length_c   1.000
_cell.angle_alpha   90.00
_cell.angle_beta   90.00
_cell.angle_gamma   90.00
#
_symmetry.space_group_name_H-M   'P 1'
#
loop_
_entity.id
_entity.type
_entity.pdbx_description
1 polymer ?
#
loop_
_entity_poly.entity_id
_entity_poly.type
_entity_poly.pdbx_seq_one_letter_code
_entity_poly.pdbx_strand_id
1 'polypeptide(L)'
;MTYDYLDQMTSVDRPVFFDVEKLNVQSGGGLFDAPDKRMLVRHTEDFGRREYMSIVNKTYEVVLNSDILLPFQKQLVNHFDPSVLEDMEIKDHVLKNGAVCYSEYILPKVSRPIETKTGHRTDLGLRWIMKNSFNGSSSVVLYGGLIDFFCTNGMITGKFDVMKQRHTKNFEVEGFYRAFEDTVHKHTLVMDKYQEYADKKVTSAVNVNLLFKKLVTPAVDTEVKSKRSNTLADRLFVQYAEEAAVRGHNVFSVLSALTNYASHGEQDGRFKVQKRADESALFKRQEQVAKWTNSRVWE
;
A
#
# COMPACT_ATOMS: atom_id res chain seq x y z
N MET A 1 9.20 10.98 29.60
CA MET A 1 9.30 11.16 28.13
C MET A 1 8.56 10.08 27.30
N THR A 2 7.77 9.20 27.91
CA THR A 2 7.17 8.01 27.28
C THR A 2 5.78 8.26 26.65
N TYR A 3 5.27 9.49 26.68
CA TYR A 3 3.87 9.79 26.26
C TYR A 3 3.77 10.51 24.91
N ASP A 4 4.83 11.11 24.42
CA ASP A 4 4.79 12.01 23.27
C ASP A 4 4.46 11.30 21.93
N TYR A 5 4.94 10.06 21.73
CA TYR A 5 4.64 9.30 20.51
C TYR A 5 3.26 8.65 20.52
N LEU A 6 2.75 8.26 21.71
CA LEU A 6 1.37 7.78 21.84
C LEU A 6 0.37 8.88 21.51
N ASP A 7 0.66 10.11 21.92
CA ASP A 7 -0.15 11.28 21.59
C ASP A 7 -0.13 11.58 20.09
N GLN A 8 1.02 11.44 19.41
CA GLN A 8 1.09 11.55 17.94
C GLN A 8 0.31 10.44 17.23
N MET A 9 0.32 9.21 17.74
CA MET A 9 -0.41 8.08 17.16
C MET A 9 -1.93 8.21 17.34
N THR A 10 -2.36 8.68 18.52
CA THR A 10 -3.77 8.81 18.90
C THR A 10 -4.31 10.22 18.69
N SER A 11 -3.49 11.16 18.22
CA SER A 11 -3.87 12.55 17.98
C SER A 11 -5.14 12.63 17.14
N VAL A 12 -6.12 13.32 17.68
CA VAL A 12 -7.41 13.63 17.01
C VAL A 12 -7.14 14.46 15.73
N ASP A 13 -5.99 15.11 15.64
CA ASP A 13 -5.57 15.98 14.52
C ASP A 13 -5.13 15.22 13.26
N ARG A 14 -5.10 13.88 13.28
CA ARG A 14 -4.78 13.12 12.07
C ARG A 14 -5.87 13.27 11.02
N PRO A 15 -5.55 13.63 9.78
CA PRO A 15 -6.53 13.99 8.75
C PRO A 15 -7.42 12.80 8.33
N VAL A 16 -7.08 11.59 8.74
CA VAL A 16 -7.88 10.39 8.48
C VAL A 16 -8.93 10.14 9.56
N PHE A 17 -8.89 10.82 10.71
CA PHE A 17 -9.89 10.71 11.76
C PHE A 17 -10.98 11.76 11.55
N PHE A 18 -12.12 11.34 11.09
CA PHE A 18 -13.31 12.15 10.90
C PHE A 18 -14.58 11.31 11.03
N ASP A 19 -15.66 11.96 11.41
CA ASP A 19 -16.98 11.34 11.49
C ASP A 19 -17.64 11.22 10.12
N VAL A 20 -18.36 10.14 9.91
CA VAL A 20 -19.12 9.86 8.69
C VAL A 20 -20.60 9.69 9.01
N GLU A 21 -21.42 10.54 8.41
CA GLU A 21 -22.88 10.49 8.55
C GLU A 21 -23.54 9.86 7.32
N LYS A 22 -24.56 9.04 7.56
CA LYS A 22 -25.42 8.46 6.52
C LYS A 22 -26.69 9.30 6.38
N LEU A 23 -26.90 9.89 5.22
CA LEU A 23 -28.09 10.66 4.91
C LEU A 23 -29.00 9.91 3.92
N ASN A 24 -30.30 10.15 3.99
CA ASN A 24 -31.23 9.69 2.97
C ASN A 24 -30.96 10.40 1.65
N VAL A 25 -31.11 9.68 0.53
CA VAL A 25 -30.99 10.26 -0.81
C VAL A 25 -32.37 10.65 -1.27
N GLN A 26 -32.63 11.97 -1.33
CA GLN A 26 -33.89 12.55 -1.82
C GLN A 26 -33.57 13.65 -2.82
N SER A 27 -34.37 13.79 -3.87
CA SER A 27 -34.29 14.95 -4.76
C SER A 27 -34.96 16.16 -4.13
N GLY A 28 -34.38 17.33 -4.33
CA GLY A 28 -35.01 18.60 -3.96
C GLY A 28 -36.33 18.81 -4.74
N GLY A 29 -37.45 18.45 -4.15
CA GLY A 29 -38.78 18.53 -4.80
C GLY A 29 -39.57 17.23 -4.72
N GLY A 30 -39.04 16.18 -4.09
CA GLY A 30 -39.77 14.93 -3.84
C GLY A 30 -40.01 14.04 -5.07
N LEU A 31 -39.41 14.37 -6.22
CA LEU A 31 -39.61 13.67 -7.47
C LEU A 31 -38.87 12.31 -7.58
N PHE A 32 -37.82 12.11 -6.79
CA PHE A 32 -37.06 10.86 -6.74
C PHE A 32 -36.61 10.56 -5.32
N ASP A 33 -37.08 9.44 -4.78
CA ASP A 33 -36.53 8.80 -3.59
C ASP A 33 -35.69 7.59 -4.00
N ALA A 34 -34.51 7.47 -3.43
CA ALA A 34 -33.69 6.28 -3.55
C ALA A 34 -33.61 5.54 -2.19
N PRO A 35 -34.67 4.81 -1.78
CA PRO A 35 -34.79 4.27 -0.44
C PRO A 35 -33.75 3.17 -0.15
N ASP A 36 -33.14 2.58 -1.18
CA ASP A 36 -32.08 1.59 -1.14
C ASP A 36 -30.67 2.22 -1.10
N LYS A 37 -30.57 3.54 -1.21
CA LYS A 37 -29.31 4.29 -1.21
C LYS A 37 -29.15 5.18 0.02
N ARG A 38 -27.90 5.44 0.36
CA ARG A 38 -27.48 6.41 1.38
C ARG A 38 -26.36 7.27 0.84
N MET A 39 -26.42 8.55 1.10
CA MET A 39 -25.32 9.49 0.87
C MET A 39 -24.41 9.49 2.10
N LEU A 40 -23.14 9.32 1.91
CA LEU A 40 -22.13 9.50 2.95
C LEU A 40 -21.55 10.89 2.86
N VAL A 41 -21.49 11.56 3.99
CA VAL A 41 -20.85 12.86 4.18
C VAL A 41 -19.89 12.78 5.36
N ARG A 42 -18.78 13.49 5.27
CA ARG A 42 -17.89 13.71 6.41
C ARG A 42 -18.14 15.08 7.02
N HIS A 43 -17.93 15.18 8.30
CA HIS A 43 -17.88 16.46 9.00
C HIS A 43 -16.46 17.01 8.91
N THR A 44 -16.32 18.27 8.53
CA THR A 44 -15.05 19.01 8.60
C THR A 44 -15.03 19.85 9.86
N GLU A 45 -13.84 20.09 10.41
CA GLU A 45 -13.67 20.91 11.62
C GLU A 45 -14.13 22.36 11.40
N ASP A 46 -14.07 22.84 10.17
CA ASP A 46 -14.51 24.18 9.80
C ASP A 46 -16.02 24.31 9.87
N PHE A 47 -16.54 24.84 10.96
CA PHE A 47 -17.95 25.31 11.16
C PHE A 47 -19.03 24.25 10.92
N GLY A 48 -18.75 22.96 11.16
CA GLY A 48 -19.74 21.91 10.96
C GLY A 48 -20.15 21.70 9.50
N ARG A 49 -19.30 22.09 8.56
CA ARG A 49 -19.50 21.88 7.13
C ARG A 49 -19.51 20.40 6.82
N ARG A 50 -20.49 19.96 6.03
CA ARG A 50 -20.60 18.59 5.53
C ARG A 50 -20.03 18.50 4.13
N GLU A 51 -19.10 17.60 3.91
CA GLU A 51 -18.55 17.32 2.59
C GLU A 51 -19.06 15.99 2.05
N TYR A 52 -19.56 16.03 0.83
CA TYR A 52 -20.00 14.84 0.12
C TYR A 52 -18.83 13.89 -0.15
N MET A 53 -19.01 12.62 0.17
CA MET A 53 -18.04 11.55 -0.10
C MET A 53 -18.51 10.60 -1.19
N SER A 54 -19.73 10.02 -1.03
CA SER A 54 -20.21 8.98 -1.94
C SER A 54 -21.69 8.67 -1.76
N ILE A 55 -22.24 7.86 -2.68
CA ILE A 55 -23.54 7.19 -2.53
C ILE A 55 -23.27 5.68 -2.47
N VAL A 56 -23.81 5.03 -1.44
CA VAL A 56 -23.68 3.59 -1.17
C VAL A 56 -25.05 2.91 -1.02
N ASN A 57 -25.07 1.60 -1.01
CA ASN A 57 -26.29 0.86 -0.72
C ASN A 57 -26.70 1.04 0.76
N LYS A 58 -28.01 0.95 1.05
CA LYS A 58 -28.55 1.06 2.41
C LYS A 58 -27.90 0.07 3.40
N THR A 59 -27.52 -1.10 2.91
CA THR A 59 -26.89 -2.17 3.69
C THR A 59 -25.39 -1.98 3.90
N TYR A 60 -24.80 -0.92 3.33
CA TYR A 60 -23.39 -0.62 3.54
C TYR A 60 -23.16 -0.20 4.99
N GLU A 61 -22.24 -0.85 5.67
CA GLU A 61 -21.82 -0.46 7.02
C GLU A 61 -20.64 0.49 6.96
N VAL A 62 -20.73 1.58 7.68
CA VAL A 62 -19.62 2.53 7.83
C VAL A 62 -18.68 1.95 8.88
N VAL A 63 -17.42 1.72 8.48
CA VAL A 63 -16.32 1.38 9.39
C VAL A 63 -15.42 2.61 9.43
N LEU A 64 -15.37 3.28 10.55
CA LEU A 64 -14.55 4.48 10.71
C LEU A 64 -13.05 4.13 10.69
N ASN A 65 -12.23 5.08 10.28
CA ASN A 65 -10.78 4.89 10.34
C ASN A 65 -10.30 4.72 11.79
N SER A 66 -10.93 5.40 12.75
CA SER A 66 -10.67 5.23 14.18
C SER A 66 -10.91 3.80 14.66
N ASP A 67 -11.99 3.13 14.17
CA ASP A 67 -12.34 1.76 14.58
C ASP A 67 -11.27 0.74 14.16
N ILE A 68 -10.43 1.08 13.19
CA ILE A 68 -9.39 0.22 12.64
C ILE A 68 -8.01 0.63 13.16
N LEU A 69 -7.69 1.93 13.05
CA LEU A 69 -6.35 2.44 13.31
C LEU A 69 -6.00 2.50 14.80
N LEU A 70 -6.94 2.89 15.66
CA LEU A 70 -6.66 2.94 17.10
C LEU A 70 -6.36 1.56 17.69
N PRO A 71 -7.14 0.50 17.40
CA PRO A 71 -6.78 -0.84 17.81
C PRO A 71 -5.47 -1.33 17.19
N PHE A 72 -5.17 -1.01 15.92
CA PHE A 72 -3.91 -1.37 15.29
C PHE A 72 -2.71 -0.71 15.99
N GLN A 73 -2.81 0.58 16.31
CA GLN A 73 -1.79 1.30 17.07
C GLN A 73 -1.56 0.72 18.46
N LYS A 74 -2.64 0.28 19.13
CA LYS A 74 -2.54 -0.43 20.41
C LYS A 74 -1.73 -1.73 20.26
N GLN A 75 -1.89 -2.46 19.16
CA GLN A 75 -1.07 -3.65 18.90
C GLN A 75 0.39 -3.30 18.68
N LEU A 76 0.71 -2.21 17.95
CA LEU A 76 2.09 -1.73 17.81
C LEU A 76 2.74 -1.48 19.18
N VAL A 77 2.05 -0.74 20.05
CA VAL A 77 2.53 -0.42 21.40
C VAL A 77 2.68 -1.66 22.29
N ASN A 78 1.79 -2.64 22.15
CA ASN A 78 1.87 -3.87 22.93
C ASN A 78 2.98 -4.81 22.47
N HIS A 79 3.40 -4.70 21.21
CA HIS A 79 4.34 -5.62 20.58
C HIS A 79 5.77 -5.11 20.53
N PHE A 80 5.96 -3.81 20.35
CA PHE A 80 7.27 -3.20 20.21
C PHE A 80 7.66 -2.35 21.42
N ASP A 81 8.94 -2.41 21.77
CA ASP A 81 9.47 -1.52 22.81
C ASP A 81 9.29 -0.04 22.41
N PRO A 82 9.08 0.85 23.40
CA PRO A 82 8.98 2.29 23.17
C PRO A 82 10.13 2.86 22.32
N SER A 83 11.35 2.40 22.56
CA SER A 83 12.53 2.82 21.80
C SER A 83 12.47 2.49 20.31
N VAL A 84 11.73 1.46 19.92
CA VAL A 84 11.49 1.09 18.51
C VAL A 84 10.48 2.03 17.88
N LEU A 85 9.48 2.46 18.65
CA LEU A 85 8.36 3.28 18.16
C LEU A 85 8.73 4.78 18.09
N GLU A 86 9.76 5.23 18.80
CA GLU A 86 10.21 6.64 18.77
C GLU A 86 10.48 7.18 17.37
N ASP A 87 11.03 6.34 16.47
CA ASP A 87 11.35 6.73 15.08
C ASP A 87 10.30 6.24 14.09
N MET A 88 9.14 5.78 14.57
CA MET A 88 8.07 5.35 13.67
C MET A 88 7.53 6.52 12.87
N GLU A 89 7.46 6.35 11.56
CA GLU A 89 6.84 7.31 10.65
C GLU A 89 5.39 6.91 10.38
N ILE A 90 4.48 7.88 10.49
CA ILE A 90 3.07 7.72 10.10
C ILE A 90 2.78 8.68 8.95
N LYS A 91 2.22 8.16 7.85
CA LYS A 91 1.82 8.96 6.70
C LYS A 91 0.36 8.70 6.37
N ASP A 92 -0.45 9.74 6.45
CA ASP A 92 -1.87 9.68 6.16
C ASP A 92 -2.19 10.33 4.82
N HIS A 93 -3.06 9.68 4.06
CA HIS A 93 -3.53 10.16 2.76
C HIS A 93 -5.05 10.11 2.71
N VAL A 94 -5.65 11.28 2.50
CA VAL A 94 -7.11 11.45 2.39
C VAL A 94 -7.45 11.84 0.97
N LEU A 95 -8.12 10.96 0.24
CA LEU A 95 -8.42 11.11 -1.18
C LEU A 95 -9.91 11.26 -1.41
N LYS A 96 -10.29 11.94 -2.48
CA LYS A 96 -11.67 12.07 -2.93
C LYS A 96 -12.61 12.57 -1.80
N ASN A 97 -12.20 13.64 -1.15
CA ASN A 97 -12.93 14.22 -0.01
C ASN A 97 -13.14 13.23 1.14
N GLY A 98 -12.18 12.36 1.43
CA GLY A 98 -12.28 11.34 2.47
C GLY A 98 -12.90 10.01 2.03
N ALA A 99 -13.41 9.92 0.79
CA ALA A 99 -14.01 8.68 0.31
C ALA A 99 -13.03 7.50 0.21
N VAL A 100 -11.72 7.76 0.20
CA VAL A 100 -10.65 6.76 0.28
C VAL A 100 -9.55 7.28 1.17
N CYS A 101 -9.16 6.49 2.17
CA CYS A 101 -8.10 6.83 3.12
C CYS A 101 -7.04 5.74 3.13
N TYR A 102 -5.79 6.17 3.33
CA TYR A 102 -4.65 5.29 3.59
C TYR A 102 -3.89 5.81 4.80
N SER A 103 -3.42 4.89 5.62
CA SER A 103 -2.48 5.17 6.71
C SER A 103 -1.31 4.22 6.59
N GLU A 104 -0.12 4.78 6.51
CA GLU A 104 1.12 4.06 6.38
C GLU A 104 1.92 4.17 7.67
N TYR A 105 2.41 3.05 8.16
CA TYR A 105 3.25 2.94 9.35
C TYR A 105 4.58 2.32 8.95
N ILE A 106 5.68 3.01 9.20
CA ILE A 106 7.04 2.58 8.88
C ILE A 106 7.83 2.52 10.17
N LEU A 107 8.48 1.39 10.43
CA LEU A 107 9.34 1.17 11.58
C LEU A 107 10.81 1.05 11.15
N PRO A 108 11.58 2.16 11.12
CA PRO A 108 12.97 2.14 10.69
C PRO A 108 13.86 1.28 11.59
N LYS A 109 13.63 1.28 12.90
CA LYS A 109 14.39 0.47 13.87
C LYS A 109 14.14 -1.02 13.77
N VAL A 110 13.05 -1.45 13.11
CA VAL A 110 12.83 -2.86 12.77
C VAL A 110 13.35 -3.09 11.36
N SER A 111 14.66 -2.93 11.20
CA SER A 111 15.31 -3.10 9.90
C SER A 111 16.46 -4.10 9.97
N ARG A 112 16.80 -4.63 8.79
CA ARG A 112 17.92 -5.54 8.62
C ARG A 112 18.70 -5.17 7.36
N PRO A 113 20.04 -5.13 7.42
CA PRO A 113 20.86 -4.92 6.24
C PRO A 113 20.77 -6.11 5.29
N ILE A 114 20.65 -5.80 4.01
CA ILE A 114 20.82 -6.72 2.89
C ILE A 114 22.09 -6.32 2.15
N GLU A 115 23.02 -7.26 2.02
CA GLU A 115 24.30 -7.02 1.35
C GLU A 115 24.38 -7.82 0.06
N THR A 116 24.77 -7.17 -1.02
CA THR A 116 24.97 -7.83 -2.31
C THR A 116 26.43 -8.23 -2.48
N LYS A 117 26.69 -9.21 -3.36
CA LYS A 117 28.06 -9.63 -3.68
C LYS A 117 28.94 -8.54 -4.30
N THR A 118 28.34 -7.44 -4.75
CA THR A 118 29.05 -6.25 -5.25
C THR A 118 29.44 -5.27 -4.15
N GLY A 119 29.10 -5.59 -2.90
CA GLY A 119 29.39 -4.73 -1.73
C GLY A 119 28.34 -3.63 -1.49
N HIS A 120 27.26 -3.58 -2.27
CA HIS A 120 26.16 -2.67 -1.99
C HIS A 120 25.37 -3.16 -0.77
N ARG A 121 25.07 -2.24 0.14
CA ARG A 121 24.28 -2.49 1.35
C ARG A 121 23.05 -1.57 1.37
N THR A 122 21.92 -2.14 1.74
CA THR A 122 20.69 -1.40 2.02
C THR A 122 20.02 -1.96 3.25
N ASP A 123 19.25 -1.15 3.97
CA ASP A 123 18.46 -1.61 5.11
C ASP A 123 16.99 -1.76 4.69
N LEU A 124 16.41 -2.94 4.95
CA LEU A 124 14.99 -3.21 4.75
C LEU A 124 14.27 -3.09 6.08
N GLY A 125 13.32 -2.18 6.18
CA GLY A 125 12.49 -1.97 7.36
C GLY A 125 11.07 -2.48 7.20
N LEU A 126 10.38 -2.61 8.32
CA LEU A 126 8.99 -3.07 8.36
C LEU A 126 8.02 -1.94 8.05
N ARG A 127 6.97 -2.26 7.29
CA ARG A 127 5.97 -1.30 6.84
C ARG A 127 4.58 -1.93 6.82
N TRP A 128 3.56 -1.18 7.27
CA TRP A 128 2.15 -1.50 7.06
C TRP A 128 1.43 -0.38 6.32
N ILE A 129 0.47 -0.77 5.50
CA ILE A 129 -0.46 0.16 4.87
C ILE A 129 -1.87 -0.30 5.18
N MET A 130 -2.62 0.53 5.87
CA MET A 130 -4.05 0.38 6.07
C MET A 130 -4.78 1.19 5.00
N LYS A 131 -5.74 0.56 4.32
CA LYS A 131 -6.62 1.21 3.34
C LYS A 131 -8.06 1.06 3.78
N ASN A 132 -8.80 2.15 3.80
CA ASN A 132 -10.23 2.17 3.98
C ASN A 132 -10.92 2.95 2.85
N SER A 133 -12.15 2.59 2.50
CA SER A 133 -12.89 3.30 1.46
C SER A 133 -14.37 3.41 1.82
N PHE A 134 -14.89 4.61 1.83
CA PHE A 134 -16.29 4.93 2.11
C PHE A 134 -17.16 5.00 0.84
N ASN A 135 -16.64 4.70 -0.33
CA ASN A 135 -17.38 4.74 -1.60
C ASN A 135 -17.66 3.37 -2.20
N GLY A 136 -17.44 2.31 -1.43
CA GLY A 136 -17.64 0.94 -1.88
C GLY A 136 -16.63 0.45 -2.93
N SER A 137 -15.62 1.27 -3.30
CA SER A 137 -14.61 0.89 -4.32
C SER A 137 -13.60 -0.15 -3.82
N SER A 138 -13.46 -0.30 -2.50
CA SER A 138 -12.57 -1.25 -1.86
C SER A 138 -13.14 -1.73 -0.53
N SER A 139 -12.68 -2.88 -0.10
CA SER A 139 -12.79 -3.34 1.29
C SER A 139 -11.83 -2.56 2.19
N VAL A 140 -11.93 -2.69 3.50
CA VAL A 140 -10.85 -2.40 4.43
C VAL A 140 -9.74 -3.41 4.19
N VAL A 141 -8.50 -2.94 4.04
CA VAL A 141 -7.35 -3.80 3.73
C VAL A 141 -6.16 -3.40 4.59
N LEU A 142 -5.50 -4.38 5.19
CA LEU A 142 -4.17 -4.23 5.78
C LEU A 142 -3.16 -4.95 4.89
N TYR A 143 -2.14 -4.24 4.46
CA TYR A 143 -0.96 -4.78 3.79
C TYR A 143 0.21 -4.71 4.76
N GLY A 144 0.86 -5.84 5.03
CA GLY A 144 2.20 -5.87 5.60
C GLY A 144 3.25 -5.90 4.48
N GLY A 145 4.43 -5.37 4.74
CA GLY A 145 5.50 -5.36 3.76
C GLY A 145 6.82 -4.83 4.31
N LEU A 146 7.77 -4.63 3.42
CA LEU A 146 9.06 -4.04 3.71
C LEU A 146 9.21 -2.71 2.97
N ILE A 147 10.11 -1.88 3.44
CA ILE A 147 10.58 -0.68 2.76
C ILE A 147 12.10 -0.73 2.65
N ASP A 148 12.62 -0.42 1.47
CA ASP A 148 14.04 -0.26 1.22
C ASP A 148 14.42 1.20 1.47
N PHE A 149 15.20 1.46 2.50
CA PHE A 149 15.57 2.81 2.91
C PHE A 149 16.59 3.47 1.98
N PHE A 150 17.31 2.72 1.17
CA PHE A 150 18.25 3.29 0.20
C PHE A 150 17.54 4.06 -0.92
N CYS A 151 16.48 3.48 -1.47
CA CYS A 151 15.73 4.11 -2.57
C CYS A 151 14.30 4.47 -2.19
N THR A 152 13.95 4.40 -0.92
CA THR A 152 12.57 4.63 -0.42
C THR A 152 11.50 3.81 -1.17
N ASN A 153 11.91 2.71 -1.79
CA ASN A 153 11.02 1.81 -2.50
C ASN A 153 10.18 1.03 -1.49
N GLY A 154 8.93 1.37 -1.41
CA GLY A 154 7.98 0.62 -0.61
C GLY A 154 7.70 -0.74 -1.25
N MET A 155 8.06 -1.81 -0.56
CA MET A 155 7.84 -3.18 -1.01
C MET A 155 6.65 -3.79 -0.28
N ILE A 156 5.55 -4.04 -1.00
CA ILE A 156 4.52 -4.97 -0.55
C ILE A 156 4.90 -6.31 -1.17
N THR A 157 5.93 -6.97 -0.63
CA THR A 157 6.42 -8.23 -1.20
C THR A 157 6.58 -9.28 -0.13
N GLY A 158 6.42 -10.50 -0.53
CA GLY A 158 6.39 -11.66 0.33
C GLY A 158 4.95 -12.13 0.55
N LYS A 159 4.81 -13.31 1.13
CA LYS A 159 3.53 -13.83 1.61
C LYS A 159 3.13 -13.13 2.91
N PHE A 160 3.17 -11.79 2.93
CA PHE A 160 2.52 -11.06 4.00
C PHE A 160 1.02 -11.20 3.78
N ASP A 161 0.33 -11.64 4.80
CA ASP A 161 -1.10 -11.84 4.70
C ASP A 161 -1.78 -10.49 4.49
N VAL A 162 -2.39 -10.35 3.32
CA VAL A 162 -3.26 -9.24 3.04
C VAL A 162 -4.59 -9.52 3.73
N MET A 163 -4.83 -8.88 4.86
CA MET A 163 -6.14 -8.94 5.47
C MET A 163 -7.10 -8.01 4.73
N LYS A 164 -8.28 -8.56 4.40
CA LYS A 164 -9.29 -7.86 3.61
C LYS A 164 -10.69 -8.16 4.14
N GLN A 165 -11.39 -7.13 4.61
CA GLN A 165 -12.77 -7.25 5.06
C GLN A 165 -13.70 -6.26 4.38
N ARG A 166 -14.92 -6.71 4.10
CA ARG A 166 -15.96 -5.87 3.51
C ARG A 166 -16.64 -5.00 4.58
N HIS A 167 -17.20 -3.89 4.15
CA HIS A 167 -18.06 -3.01 4.94
C HIS A 167 -19.44 -3.63 5.16
N THR A 168 -19.53 -4.58 6.06
CA THR A 168 -20.75 -5.30 6.41
C THR A 168 -20.88 -5.40 7.92
N LYS A 169 -22.06 -5.77 8.43
CA LYS A 169 -22.31 -6.00 9.86
C LYS A 169 -21.37 -7.03 10.51
N ASN A 170 -20.76 -7.89 9.69
CA ASN A 170 -19.79 -8.89 10.12
C ASN A 170 -18.34 -8.39 10.05
N PHE A 171 -18.13 -7.08 10.07
CA PHE A 171 -16.78 -6.53 10.17
C PHE A 171 -16.20 -6.80 11.56
N GLU A 172 -15.05 -7.44 11.63
CA GLU A 172 -14.36 -7.80 12.86
C GLU A 172 -12.90 -7.31 12.80
N VAL A 173 -12.51 -6.50 13.77
CA VAL A 173 -11.15 -5.95 13.84
C VAL A 173 -10.10 -7.01 14.20
N GLU A 174 -10.51 -8.09 14.87
CA GLU A 174 -9.63 -9.21 15.29
C GLU A 174 -8.87 -9.86 14.15
N GLY A 175 -9.46 -9.89 12.96
CA GLY A 175 -8.78 -10.38 11.77
C GLY A 175 -7.54 -9.56 11.41
N PHE A 176 -7.58 -8.25 11.67
CA PHE A 176 -6.43 -7.36 11.43
C PHE A 176 -5.32 -7.58 12.45
N TYR A 177 -5.65 -7.94 13.70
CA TYR A 177 -4.66 -8.30 14.72
C TYR A 177 -3.87 -9.54 14.32
N ARG A 178 -4.55 -10.58 13.86
CA ARG A 178 -3.90 -11.80 13.39
C ARG A 178 -2.99 -11.52 12.20
N ALA A 179 -3.44 -10.71 11.24
CA ALA A 179 -2.61 -10.32 10.10
C ALA A 179 -1.39 -9.48 10.52
N PHE A 180 -1.54 -8.63 11.53
CA PHE A 180 -0.42 -7.90 12.13
C PHE A 180 0.60 -8.85 12.75
N GLU A 181 0.17 -9.75 13.65
CA GLU A 181 1.03 -10.74 14.30
C GLU A 181 1.74 -11.62 13.27
N ASP A 182 1.02 -12.13 12.29
CA ASP A 182 1.58 -12.91 11.19
C ASP A 182 2.66 -12.15 10.43
N THR A 183 2.45 -10.86 10.15
CA THR A 183 3.45 -10.01 9.50
C THR A 183 4.70 -9.89 10.37
N VAL A 184 4.52 -9.64 11.67
CA VAL A 184 5.66 -9.52 12.60
C VAL A 184 6.42 -10.83 12.72
N HIS A 185 5.74 -11.97 12.82
CA HIS A 185 6.42 -13.28 12.89
C HIS A 185 7.13 -13.65 11.59
N LYS A 186 6.58 -13.29 10.45
CA LYS A 186 7.12 -13.65 9.13
C LYS A 186 8.21 -12.69 8.63
N HIS A 187 8.34 -11.48 9.20
CA HIS A 187 9.25 -10.46 8.65
C HIS A 187 10.69 -10.92 8.57
N THR A 188 11.20 -11.62 9.58
CA THR A 188 12.57 -12.15 9.59
C THR A 188 12.79 -13.15 8.46
N LEU A 189 11.85 -14.09 8.26
CA LEU A 189 11.92 -15.08 7.17
C LEU A 189 11.89 -14.41 5.80
N VAL A 190 11.12 -13.35 5.66
CA VAL A 190 11.05 -12.59 4.41
C VAL A 190 12.37 -11.85 4.17
N MET A 191 12.97 -11.24 5.20
CA MET A 191 14.28 -10.60 5.09
C MET A 191 15.38 -11.59 4.73
N ASP A 192 15.37 -12.82 5.30
CA ASP A 192 16.29 -13.91 4.91
C ASP A 192 16.15 -14.23 3.42
N LYS A 193 14.93 -14.32 2.92
CA LYS A 193 14.67 -14.56 1.51
C LYS A 193 15.17 -13.42 0.61
N TYR A 194 15.12 -12.17 1.07
CA TYR A 194 15.70 -11.05 0.34
C TYR A 194 17.22 -11.13 0.28
N GLN A 195 17.88 -11.61 1.34
CA GLN A 195 19.31 -11.88 1.31
C GLN A 195 19.63 -13.00 0.29
N GLU A 196 18.84 -14.08 0.26
CA GLU A 196 18.98 -15.11 -0.77
C GLU A 196 18.83 -14.55 -2.19
N TYR A 197 17.90 -13.61 -2.39
CA TYR A 197 17.73 -12.95 -3.69
C TYR A 197 18.90 -12.03 -4.05
N ALA A 198 19.52 -11.37 -3.07
CA ALA A 198 20.74 -10.58 -3.27
C ALA A 198 21.94 -11.46 -3.64
N ASP A 199 21.98 -12.71 -3.13
CA ASP A 199 23.01 -13.68 -3.44
C ASP A 199 22.78 -14.44 -4.75
N LYS A 200 21.53 -14.52 -5.21
CA LYS A 200 21.14 -15.26 -6.40
C LYS A 200 21.43 -14.46 -7.67
N LYS A 201 22.49 -14.84 -8.39
CA LYS A 201 22.93 -14.18 -9.62
C LYS A 201 21.91 -14.37 -10.76
N VAL A 202 21.63 -13.30 -11.48
CA VAL A 202 20.92 -13.32 -12.76
C VAL A 202 21.95 -13.58 -13.87
N THR A 203 21.79 -14.69 -14.58
CA THR A 203 22.76 -15.14 -15.60
C THR A 203 22.50 -14.57 -16.99
N SER A 204 21.31 -14.03 -17.23
CA SER A 204 20.94 -13.52 -18.56
C SER A 204 19.95 -12.33 -18.45
N ALA A 205 20.35 -11.18 -19.00
CA ALA A 205 19.49 -10.03 -19.15
C ALA A 205 18.27 -10.29 -20.07
N VAL A 206 18.42 -11.17 -21.05
CA VAL A 206 17.32 -11.60 -21.94
C VAL A 206 16.20 -12.27 -21.13
N ASN A 207 16.57 -13.12 -20.18
CA ASN A 207 15.59 -13.78 -19.31
C ASN A 207 14.84 -12.79 -18.43
N VAL A 208 15.48 -11.72 -17.95
CA VAL A 208 14.82 -10.66 -17.19
C VAL A 208 13.79 -9.92 -18.04
N ASN A 209 14.12 -9.57 -19.28
CA ASN A 209 13.16 -8.93 -20.18
C ASN A 209 11.97 -9.83 -20.48
N LEU A 210 12.22 -11.12 -20.72
CA LEU A 210 11.15 -12.10 -20.92
C LEU A 210 10.28 -12.28 -19.69
N LEU A 211 10.88 -12.26 -18.49
CA LEU A 211 10.16 -12.28 -17.23
C LEU A 211 9.21 -11.07 -17.11
N PHE A 212 9.71 -9.85 -17.34
CA PHE A 212 8.88 -8.65 -17.29
C PHE A 212 7.75 -8.71 -18.32
N LYS A 213 8.02 -9.16 -19.54
CA LYS A 213 6.96 -9.36 -20.56
C LYS A 213 5.88 -10.32 -20.07
N LYS A 214 6.25 -11.44 -19.46
CA LYS A 214 5.28 -12.40 -18.87
C LYS A 214 4.45 -11.79 -17.74
N LEU A 215 5.09 -10.99 -16.86
CA LEU A 215 4.41 -10.38 -15.72
C LEU A 215 3.38 -9.33 -16.15
N VAL A 216 3.68 -8.52 -17.17
CA VAL A 216 2.84 -7.39 -17.58
C VAL A 216 1.83 -7.73 -18.67
N THR A 217 1.95 -8.88 -19.33
CA THR A 217 1.01 -9.30 -20.39
C THR A 217 -0.33 -9.67 -19.77
N PRO A 218 -1.44 -9.06 -20.20
CA PRO A 218 -2.76 -9.39 -19.71
C PRO A 218 -3.20 -10.77 -20.21
N ALA A 219 -4.09 -11.43 -19.46
CA ALA A 219 -4.65 -12.74 -19.84
C ALA A 219 -5.41 -12.69 -21.18
N VAL A 220 -5.97 -11.53 -21.54
CA VAL A 220 -6.61 -11.28 -22.85
C VAL A 220 -5.72 -10.35 -23.65
N ASP A 221 -5.08 -10.87 -24.68
CA ASP A 221 -4.22 -10.11 -25.56
C ASP A 221 -5.04 -9.35 -26.61
N THR A 222 -4.96 -8.02 -26.56
CA THR A 222 -5.43 -7.15 -27.65
C THR A 222 -4.23 -6.36 -28.13
N GLU A 223 -4.22 -5.97 -29.41
CA GLU A 223 -3.10 -5.23 -30.00
C GLU A 223 -2.71 -3.98 -29.19
N VAL A 224 -3.71 -3.21 -28.69
CA VAL A 224 -3.48 -2.01 -27.87
C VAL A 224 -2.91 -2.36 -26.51
N LYS A 225 -3.39 -3.45 -25.88
CA LYS A 225 -2.84 -3.90 -24.59
C LYS A 225 -1.44 -4.46 -24.75
N SER A 226 -1.17 -5.18 -25.83
CA SER A 226 0.16 -5.70 -26.17
C SER A 226 1.21 -4.58 -26.29
N LYS A 227 0.89 -3.49 -27.00
CA LYS A 227 1.79 -2.31 -27.10
C LYS A 227 2.07 -1.68 -25.73
N ARG A 228 1.05 -1.47 -24.90
CA ARG A 228 1.23 -0.91 -23.54
C ARG A 228 2.04 -1.84 -22.64
N SER A 229 1.79 -3.13 -22.73
CA SER A 229 2.51 -4.15 -21.96
C SER A 229 3.99 -4.18 -22.36
N ASN A 230 4.30 -4.16 -23.64
CA ASN A 230 5.67 -4.12 -24.13
C ASN A 230 6.39 -2.85 -23.64
N THR A 231 5.76 -1.67 -23.76
CA THR A 231 6.33 -0.41 -23.25
C THR A 231 6.59 -0.48 -21.73
N LEU A 232 5.71 -1.10 -20.96
CA LEU A 232 5.92 -1.25 -19.52
C LEU A 232 7.04 -2.25 -19.23
N ALA A 233 7.11 -3.37 -19.94
CA ALA A 233 8.20 -4.35 -19.79
C ALA A 233 9.57 -3.73 -20.09
N ASP A 234 9.65 -2.94 -21.17
CA ASP A 234 10.89 -2.26 -21.56
C ASP A 234 11.35 -1.24 -20.50
N ARG A 235 10.40 -0.55 -19.85
CA ARG A 235 10.70 0.36 -18.73
C ARG A 235 11.21 -0.38 -17.51
N LEU A 236 10.53 -1.46 -17.12
CA LEU A 236 10.98 -2.29 -16.01
C LEU A 236 12.38 -2.84 -16.29
N PHE A 237 12.70 -3.11 -17.55
CA PHE A 237 14.03 -3.56 -17.92
C PHE A 237 15.09 -2.45 -17.81
N VAL A 238 14.77 -1.21 -18.23
CA VAL A 238 15.64 -0.05 -18.00
C VAL A 238 15.87 0.17 -16.51
N GLN A 239 14.79 0.14 -15.72
CA GLN A 239 14.90 0.28 -14.26
C GLN A 239 15.75 -0.84 -13.64
N TYR A 240 15.60 -2.08 -14.10
CA TYR A 240 16.47 -3.18 -13.68
C TYR A 240 17.94 -2.90 -14.02
N ALA A 241 18.26 -2.35 -15.18
CA ALA A 241 19.63 -2.04 -15.53
C ALA A 241 20.23 -0.98 -14.59
N GLU A 242 19.46 0.03 -14.22
CA GLU A 242 19.84 1.05 -13.23
C GLU A 242 20.07 0.44 -11.84
N GLU A 243 19.14 -0.37 -11.34
CA GLU A 243 19.30 -1.07 -10.06
C GLU A 243 20.49 -2.05 -10.08
N ALA A 244 20.68 -2.77 -11.20
CA ALA A 244 21.77 -3.72 -11.34
C ALA A 244 23.15 -3.05 -11.41
N ALA A 245 23.23 -1.82 -11.94
CA ALA A 245 24.47 -1.03 -11.93
C ALA A 245 24.96 -0.73 -10.50
N VAL A 246 24.05 -0.59 -9.54
CA VAL A 246 24.36 -0.31 -8.14
C VAL A 246 24.49 -1.60 -7.32
N ARG A 247 23.52 -2.50 -7.45
CA ARG A 247 23.34 -3.69 -6.57
C ARG A 247 23.92 -4.96 -7.18
N GLY A 248 24.38 -4.92 -8.43
CA GLY A 248 24.81 -6.10 -9.20
C GLY A 248 23.64 -6.83 -9.88
N HIS A 249 23.99 -7.72 -10.82
CA HIS A 249 23.03 -8.54 -11.56
C HIS A 249 22.52 -9.72 -10.71
N ASN A 250 21.54 -9.47 -9.86
CA ASN A 250 20.93 -10.44 -8.97
C ASN A 250 19.40 -10.33 -8.96
N VAL A 251 18.72 -11.28 -8.33
CA VAL A 251 17.25 -11.32 -8.25
C VAL A 251 16.70 -10.15 -7.43
N PHE A 252 17.46 -9.68 -6.43
CA PHE A 252 17.07 -8.51 -5.65
C PHE A 252 16.97 -7.26 -6.52
N SER A 253 17.90 -7.04 -7.48
CA SER A 253 17.81 -5.92 -8.45
C SER A 253 16.58 -6.01 -9.35
N VAL A 254 16.14 -7.22 -9.70
CA VAL A 254 14.89 -7.42 -10.46
C VAL A 254 13.67 -7.01 -9.62
N LEU A 255 13.64 -7.40 -8.34
CA LEU A 255 12.58 -7.00 -7.42
C LEU A 255 12.61 -5.50 -7.15
N SER A 256 13.79 -4.91 -6.97
CA SER A 256 13.96 -3.46 -6.79
C SER A 256 13.41 -2.67 -7.97
N ALA A 257 13.59 -3.13 -9.20
CA ALA A 257 12.99 -2.52 -10.38
C ALA A 257 11.46 -2.52 -10.35
N LEU A 258 10.84 -3.61 -9.91
CA LEU A 258 9.39 -3.70 -9.75
C LEU A 258 8.87 -2.76 -8.65
N THR A 259 9.56 -2.73 -7.51
CA THR A 259 9.15 -1.90 -6.38
C THR A 259 9.43 -0.42 -6.62
N ASN A 260 10.49 -0.08 -7.35
CA ASN A 260 10.75 1.27 -7.84
C ASN A 260 9.60 1.76 -8.74
N TYR A 261 9.19 0.96 -9.72
CA TYR A 261 8.02 1.28 -10.54
C TYR A 261 6.76 1.48 -9.69
N ALA A 262 6.53 0.67 -8.66
CA ALA A 262 5.39 0.82 -7.77
C ALA A 262 5.42 2.15 -7.00
N SER A 263 6.59 2.58 -6.55
CA SER A 263 6.77 3.75 -5.68
C SER A 263 6.98 5.06 -6.44
N HIS A 264 7.69 5.00 -7.57
CA HIS A 264 8.18 6.18 -8.29
C HIS A 264 7.77 6.25 -9.77
N GLY A 265 6.88 5.37 -10.23
CA GLY A 265 6.50 5.23 -11.64
C GLY A 265 6.01 6.49 -12.38
N GLU A 266 5.95 7.63 -11.68
CA GLU A 266 5.52 8.94 -12.20
C GLU A 266 6.67 9.94 -12.39
N GLN A 267 7.85 9.65 -11.86
CA GLN A 267 9.01 10.57 -11.94
C GLN A 267 9.75 10.47 -13.27
N ASP A 268 9.42 9.47 -14.10
CA ASP A 268 10.01 9.35 -15.42
C ASP A 268 9.42 10.42 -16.36
N GLY A 269 10.13 11.54 -16.50
CA GLY A 269 9.73 12.76 -17.24
C GLY A 269 9.44 12.57 -18.75
N ARG A 270 9.46 11.33 -19.26
CA ARG A 270 9.05 10.97 -20.63
C ARG A 270 7.54 10.85 -20.81
N PHE A 271 6.79 10.84 -19.72
CA PHE A 271 5.33 10.91 -19.76
C PHE A 271 4.89 12.25 -19.21
N LYS A 272 4.16 13.02 -20.02
CA LYS A 272 3.34 14.12 -19.53
C LYS A 272 2.32 13.52 -18.56
N VAL A 273 2.74 13.31 -17.32
CA VAL A 273 1.87 12.97 -16.24
C VAL A 273 0.94 14.14 -16.09
N GLN A 274 -0.35 13.89 -16.18
CA GLN A 274 -1.34 14.84 -15.69
C GLN A 274 -0.89 15.23 -14.28
N LYS A 275 -0.75 16.52 -14.02
CA LYS A 275 -0.18 17.18 -12.84
C LYS A 275 -0.76 16.80 -11.47
N ARG A 276 -1.56 15.74 -11.40
CA ARG A 276 -2.07 15.08 -10.20
C ARG A 276 -1.95 13.58 -10.45
N ALA A 277 -0.79 13.06 -10.18
CA ALA A 277 -0.69 11.66 -9.85
C ALA A 277 -1.62 11.41 -8.68
N ASP A 278 -2.77 10.86 -9.00
CA ASP A 278 -3.74 10.45 -8.02
C ASP A 278 -3.01 9.42 -7.13
N GLU A 279 -2.83 9.72 -5.83
CA GLU A 279 -2.22 8.80 -4.86
C GLU A 279 -2.89 7.42 -4.95
N SER A 280 -4.13 7.33 -5.42
CA SER A 280 -4.79 6.06 -5.75
C SER A 280 -4.06 5.27 -6.84
N ALA A 281 -3.32 5.93 -7.74
CA ALA A 281 -2.51 5.26 -8.75
C ALA A 281 -1.25 4.62 -8.15
N LEU A 282 -0.63 5.28 -7.17
CA LEU A 282 0.49 4.72 -6.40
C LEU A 282 0.07 3.39 -5.76
N PHE A 283 -1.01 3.38 -5.00
CA PHE A 283 -1.47 2.19 -4.31
C PHE A 283 -1.93 1.08 -5.27
N LYS A 284 -2.54 1.42 -6.41
CA LYS A 284 -2.87 0.43 -7.46
C LYS A 284 -1.62 -0.22 -8.04
N ARG A 285 -0.55 0.55 -8.26
CA ARG A 285 0.73 -0.01 -8.72
C ARG A 285 1.36 -0.92 -7.67
N GLN A 286 1.33 -0.53 -6.40
CA GLN A 286 1.80 -1.37 -5.30
C GLN A 286 1.02 -2.69 -5.22
N GLU A 287 -0.31 -2.67 -5.32
CA GLU A 287 -1.15 -3.87 -5.39
C GLU A 287 -0.81 -4.74 -6.61
N GLN A 288 -0.53 -4.12 -7.75
CA GLN A 288 -0.14 -4.83 -8.97
C GLN A 288 1.23 -5.50 -8.83
N VAL A 289 2.22 -4.79 -8.30
CA VAL A 289 3.56 -5.34 -8.06
C VAL A 289 3.50 -6.45 -7.01
N ALA A 290 2.72 -6.32 -5.95
CA ALA A 290 2.51 -7.39 -4.99
C ALA A 290 1.95 -8.67 -5.65
N LYS A 291 1.04 -8.54 -6.62
CA LYS A 291 0.55 -9.70 -7.39
C LYS A 291 1.65 -10.31 -8.26
N TRP A 292 2.49 -9.49 -8.88
CA TRP A 292 3.59 -9.96 -9.71
C TRP A 292 4.65 -10.68 -8.90
N THR A 293 5.04 -10.13 -7.74
CA THR A 293 6.05 -10.74 -6.86
C THR A 293 5.57 -12.04 -6.21
N ASN A 294 4.25 -12.22 -6.07
CA ASN A 294 3.64 -13.45 -5.57
C ASN A 294 3.25 -14.44 -6.70
N SER A 295 3.57 -14.14 -7.95
CA SER A 295 3.24 -15.02 -9.07
C SER A 295 4.20 -16.21 -9.17
N ARG A 296 3.72 -17.36 -9.68
CA ARG A 296 4.52 -18.56 -9.91
C ARG A 296 5.61 -18.38 -10.99
N VAL A 297 5.65 -17.24 -11.65
CA VAL A 297 6.66 -16.91 -12.68
C VAL A 297 8.08 -16.83 -12.08
N TRP A 298 8.20 -16.74 -10.74
CA TRP A 298 9.47 -16.73 -10.01
C TRP A 298 10.02 -18.12 -9.67
N GLU A 299 9.19 -19.16 -9.77
CA GLU A 299 9.56 -20.57 -9.62
C GLU A 299 10.23 -21.09 -10.89
#